data_6f62146f8659e0d445490a0a64c75811
#
_entry.id   6f62146f8659e0d445490a0a64c75811
#
_cell.length_a   1.000
_cell.length_b   1.000
_cell.length_c   1.000
_cell.angle_alpha   90.00
_cell.angle_beta   90.00
_cell.angle_gamma   90.00
#
_symmetry.space_group_name_H-M   'P 1'
#
loop_
_entity.id
_entity.type
_entity.pdbx_description
1 polymer ?
#
loop_
_entity_poly.entity_id
_entity_poly.type
_entity_poly.pdbx_seq_one_letter_code
_entity_poly.pdbx_strand_id
1 'polypeptide(L)'
;MSPTETTTSTKREIEVEVPPEEVARETDVLIQKYQKLARIPGFRSGHAPASIIRQRFKQDIQNDVIDALVPRYFRKETDRLGLAPISQPRVTDLHAHTGEPLRFKASFEIMPEILSLIHI
;
A
#
# COMPACT_ATOMS: atom_id res chain seq x y z
N MET A 1 -25.75 -14.59 20.59
CA MET A 1 -24.35 -14.65 20.19
C MET A 1 -23.46 -14.84 21.41
N SER A 2 -22.53 -15.72 21.26
CA SER A 2 -21.65 -16.08 22.35
C SER A 2 -20.49 -15.09 22.49
N PRO A 3 -20.15 -14.62 23.71
CA PRO A 3 -18.95 -13.83 23.93
C PRO A 3 -17.67 -14.55 23.51
N THR A 4 -17.73 -15.88 23.47
CA THR A 4 -16.59 -16.69 23.05
C THR A 4 -16.12 -16.37 21.65
N GLU A 5 -17.04 -16.05 20.75
CA GLU A 5 -16.68 -15.69 19.38
C GLU A 5 -15.81 -14.46 19.33
N THR A 6 -16.12 -13.46 20.15
CA THR A 6 -15.35 -12.24 20.23
C THR A 6 -13.96 -12.48 20.78
N THR A 7 -13.84 -13.30 21.81
CA THR A 7 -12.55 -13.57 22.47
C THR A 7 -11.65 -14.50 21.65
N THR A 8 -12.24 -15.35 20.81
CA THR A 8 -11.47 -16.28 19.99
C THR A 8 -11.20 -15.77 18.58
N SER A 9 -11.77 -14.63 18.24
CA SER A 9 -11.57 -14.06 16.90
C SER A 9 -10.13 -13.64 16.71
N THR A 10 -9.52 -14.15 15.64
CA THR A 10 -8.18 -13.78 15.24
C THR A 10 -8.19 -12.79 14.07
N LYS A 11 -9.37 -12.48 13.56
CA LYS A 11 -9.50 -11.57 12.42
C LYS A 11 -9.47 -10.13 12.87
N ARG A 12 -8.79 -9.33 12.09
CA ARG A 12 -8.72 -7.87 12.32
C ARG A 12 -8.93 -7.16 10.99
N GLU A 13 -9.53 -5.98 11.08
CA GLU A 13 -9.66 -5.08 9.95
C GLU A 13 -9.20 -3.70 10.39
N ILE A 14 -8.34 -3.10 9.59
CA ILE A 14 -7.85 -1.76 9.86
C ILE A 14 -8.04 -0.88 8.63
N GLU A 15 -8.20 0.41 8.86
CA GLU A 15 -8.17 1.41 7.80
C GLU A 15 -6.82 2.08 7.82
N VAL A 16 -6.24 2.22 6.64
CA VAL A 16 -4.92 2.81 6.49
C VAL A 16 -5.03 4.00 5.55
N GLU A 17 -4.40 5.10 5.94
CA GLU A 17 -4.35 6.30 5.12
C GLU A 17 -2.90 6.68 4.88
N VAL A 18 -2.56 6.89 3.62
CA VAL A 18 -1.24 7.37 3.23
C VAL A 18 -1.36 8.84 2.87
N PRO A 19 -0.57 9.73 3.49
CA PRO A 19 -0.66 11.16 3.18
C PRO A 19 -0.42 11.45 1.70
N PRO A 20 -1.11 12.46 1.13
CA PRO A 20 -0.91 12.78 -0.28
C PRO A 20 0.51 13.17 -0.62
N GLU A 21 1.26 13.74 0.32
CA GLU A 21 2.68 14.08 0.11
C GLU A 21 3.52 12.83 -0.14
N GLU A 22 3.22 11.75 0.56
CA GLU A 22 3.95 10.50 0.37
C GLU A 22 3.56 9.82 -0.94
N VAL A 23 2.30 9.93 -1.32
CA VAL A 23 1.83 9.42 -2.62
C VAL A 23 2.55 10.17 -3.74
N ALA A 24 2.63 11.50 -3.64
CA ALA A 24 3.31 12.32 -4.64
C ALA A 24 4.80 12.00 -4.72
N ARG A 25 5.44 11.80 -3.58
CA ARG A 25 6.87 11.47 -3.53
C ARG A 25 7.16 10.15 -4.22
N GLU A 26 6.36 9.13 -3.93
CA GLU A 26 6.53 7.82 -4.55
C GLU A 26 6.25 7.90 -6.05
N THR A 27 5.24 8.68 -6.45
CA THR A 27 4.92 8.90 -7.85
C THR A 27 6.10 9.50 -8.59
N ASP A 28 6.74 10.51 -8.01
CA ASP A 28 7.90 11.16 -8.63
C ASP A 28 9.08 10.19 -8.79
N VAL A 29 9.31 9.36 -7.79
CA VAL A 29 10.36 8.34 -7.86
C VAL A 29 10.10 7.39 -9.02
N LEU A 30 8.86 6.96 -9.18
CA LEU A 30 8.50 6.03 -10.25
C LEU A 30 8.54 6.69 -11.62
N ILE A 31 8.15 7.96 -11.72
CA ILE A 31 8.26 8.70 -12.98
C ILE A 31 9.72 8.74 -13.42
N GLN A 32 10.64 9.03 -12.52
CA GLN A 32 12.06 9.06 -12.84
C GLN A 32 12.57 7.69 -13.28
N LYS A 33 12.11 6.64 -12.62
CA LYS A 33 12.46 5.28 -12.99
C LYS A 33 11.97 4.93 -14.39
N TYR A 34 10.71 5.24 -14.68
CA TYR A 34 10.14 4.99 -16.00
C TYR A 34 10.83 5.83 -17.07
N GLN A 35 11.20 7.06 -16.73
CA GLN A 35 11.90 7.96 -17.65
C GLN A 35 13.23 7.35 -18.11
N LYS A 36 13.95 6.70 -17.20
CA LYS A 36 15.22 6.08 -17.52
C LYS A 36 15.07 4.81 -18.36
N LEU A 37 13.98 4.07 -18.16
CA LEU A 37 13.81 2.76 -18.78
C LEU A 37 12.97 2.79 -20.04
N ALA A 38 12.07 3.78 -20.19
CA ALA A 38 11.13 3.81 -21.30
C ALA A 38 11.78 4.30 -22.58
N ARG A 39 11.34 3.71 -23.69
CA ARG A 39 11.66 4.17 -25.00
C ARG A 39 10.42 4.77 -25.62
N ILE A 40 10.46 6.07 -25.85
CA ILE A 40 9.32 6.82 -26.40
C ILE A 40 9.72 7.28 -27.80
N PRO A 41 8.92 7.00 -28.83
CA PRO A 41 9.20 7.49 -30.19
C PRO A 41 9.36 9.00 -30.19
N GLY A 42 10.38 9.49 -30.86
CA GLY A 42 10.67 10.92 -30.95
C GLY A 42 11.60 11.44 -29.86
N PHE A 43 11.97 10.61 -28.89
CA PHE A 43 12.88 10.99 -27.81
C PHE A 43 14.00 9.98 -27.67
N ARG A 44 15.17 10.48 -27.29
CA ARG A 44 16.29 9.62 -26.98
C ARG A 44 15.99 8.86 -25.70
N SER A 45 16.55 7.66 -25.58
CA SER A 45 16.37 6.85 -24.37
C SER A 45 16.77 7.66 -23.14
N GLY A 46 15.87 7.72 -22.15
CA GLY A 46 16.10 8.45 -20.91
C GLY A 46 15.84 9.96 -21.00
N HIS A 47 15.42 10.48 -22.16
CA HIS A 47 15.25 11.92 -22.35
C HIS A 47 13.81 12.36 -22.61
N ALA A 48 12.83 11.47 -22.53
CA ALA A 48 11.44 11.87 -22.64
C ALA A 48 11.06 12.73 -21.42
N PRO A 49 10.33 13.85 -21.63
CA PRO A 49 9.92 14.68 -20.49
C PRO A 49 9.06 13.93 -19.50
N ALA A 50 9.12 14.34 -18.22
CA ALA A 50 8.34 13.71 -17.16
C ALA A 50 6.84 13.76 -17.45
N SER A 51 6.35 14.83 -18.07
CA SER A 51 4.94 14.98 -18.42
C SER A 51 4.49 13.91 -19.41
N ILE A 52 5.34 13.59 -20.38
CA ILE A 52 5.06 12.54 -21.36
C ILE A 52 5.03 11.17 -20.69
N ILE A 53 5.99 10.92 -19.82
CA ILE A 53 6.06 9.66 -19.06
C ILE A 53 4.80 9.51 -18.18
N ARG A 54 4.43 10.58 -17.48
CA ARG A 54 3.26 10.56 -16.60
C ARG A 54 1.98 10.24 -17.37
N GLN A 55 1.82 10.85 -18.54
CA GLN A 55 0.63 10.63 -19.35
C GLN A 55 0.60 9.24 -19.95
N ARG A 56 1.72 8.80 -20.49
CA ARG A 56 1.79 7.53 -21.22
C ARG A 56 1.70 6.32 -20.30
N PHE A 57 2.28 6.41 -19.11
CA PHE A 57 2.32 5.31 -18.15
C PHE A 57 1.49 5.58 -16.91
N LYS A 58 0.46 6.40 -17.03
CA LYS A 58 -0.36 6.84 -15.90
C LYS A 58 -0.87 5.66 -15.07
N GLN A 59 -1.46 4.68 -15.71
CA GLN A 59 -2.02 3.53 -15.00
C GLN A 59 -0.94 2.65 -14.40
N ASP A 60 0.13 2.42 -15.14
CA ASP A 60 1.24 1.61 -14.65
C ASP A 60 1.90 2.24 -13.44
N ILE A 61 2.12 3.56 -13.48
CA ILE A 61 2.71 4.28 -12.37
C ILE A 61 1.79 4.23 -11.16
N GLN A 62 0.50 4.44 -11.35
CA GLN A 62 -0.47 4.39 -10.25
C GLN A 62 -0.48 3.01 -9.59
N ASN A 63 -0.48 1.96 -10.39
CA ASN A 63 -0.44 0.59 -9.87
C ASN A 63 0.85 0.33 -9.09
N ASP A 64 1.98 0.81 -9.59
CA ASP A 64 3.26 0.65 -8.92
C ASP A 64 3.34 1.44 -7.61
N VAL A 65 2.74 2.63 -7.57
CA VAL A 65 2.64 3.42 -6.34
C VAL A 65 1.85 2.65 -5.28
N ILE A 66 0.71 2.10 -5.66
CA ILE A 66 -0.13 1.32 -4.75
C ILE A 66 0.65 0.10 -4.25
N ASP A 67 1.29 -0.63 -5.16
CA ASP A 67 2.05 -1.83 -4.80
C ASP A 67 3.21 -1.52 -3.86
N ALA A 68 3.78 -0.33 -3.94
CA ALA A 68 4.88 0.07 -3.07
C ALA A 68 4.38 0.55 -1.71
N LEU A 69 3.32 1.35 -1.69
CA LEU A 69 2.87 2.03 -0.47
C LEU A 69 1.96 1.17 0.41
N VAL A 70 1.13 0.32 -0.19
CA VAL A 70 0.18 -0.48 0.59
C VAL A 70 0.90 -1.39 1.59
N PRO A 71 1.89 -2.22 1.19
CA PRO A 71 2.58 -3.06 2.17
C PRO A 71 3.34 -2.25 3.21
N ARG A 72 3.97 -1.16 2.80
CA ARG A 72 4.77 -0.31 3.67
C ARG A 72 3.92 0.31 4.77
N TYR A 73 2.78 0.87 4.39
CA TYR A 73 1.91 1.55 5.34
C TYR A 73 1.06 0.57 6.14
N PHE A 74 0.75 -0.58 5.57
CA PHE A 74 0.11 -1.65 6.33
C PHE A 74 1.00 -2.07 7.50
N ARG A 75 2.27 -2.33 7.24
CA ARG A 75 3.22 -2.71 8.29
C ARG A 75 3.38 -1.61 9.32
N LYS A 76 3.48 -0.38 8.87
CA LYS A 76 3.61 0.77 9.77
C LYS A 76 2.42 0.86 10.71
N GLU A 77 1.22 0.66 10.19
CA GLU A 77 0.01 0.72 10.98
C GLU A 77 -0.12 -0.45 11.95
N THR A 78 0.20 -1.66 11.52
CA THR A 78 0.15 -2.82 12.42
C THR A 78 1.19 -2.70 13.52
N ASP A 79 2.37 -2.17 13.23
CA ASP A 79 3.39 -1.91 14.24
C ASP A 79 2.90 -0.89 15.25
N ARG A 80 2.25 0.18 14.78
CA ARG A 80 1.70 1.20 15.67
C ARG A 80 0.63 0.64 16.59
N LEU A 81 -0.19 -0.28 16.08
CA LEU A 81 -1.28 -0.89 16.84
C LEU A 81 -0.82 -2.08 17.68
N GLY A 82 0.42 -2.50 17.54
CA GLY A 82 0.94 -3.65 18.26
C GLY A 82 0.40 -4.98 17.77
N LEU A 83 -0.02 -5.05 16.51
CA LEU A 83 -0.56 -6.26 15.92
C LEU A 83 0.52 -7.01 15.16
N ALA A 84 0.44 -8.34 15.20
CA ALA A 84 1.38 -9.21 14.50
C ALA A 84 0.59 -10.09 13.51
N PRO A 85 0.46 -9.65 12.26
CA PRO A 85 -0.27 -10.43 11.26
C PRO A 85 0.41 -11.77 10.98
N ILE A 86 -0.38 -12.81 10.85
CA ILE A 86 0.10 -14.15 10.50
C ILE A 86 -0.39 -14.59 9.13
N SER A 87 -1.15 -13.74 8.45
CA SER A 87 -1.62 -14.00 7.10
C SER A 87 -1.41 -12.77 6.22
N GLN A 88 -1.46 -12.97 4.92
CA GLN A 88 -1.42 -11.88 3.96
C GLN A 88 -2.68 -11.02 4.13
N PRO A 89 -2.55 -9.70 4.15
CA PRO A 89 -3.72 -8.85 4.27
C PRO A 89 -4.54 -8.89 2.98
N ARG A 90 -5.85 -8.87 3.14
CA ARG A 90 -6.77 -8.69 2.04
C ARG A 90 -7.13 -7.22 1.96
N VAL A 91 -6.74 -6.58 0.88
CA VAL A 91 -6.97 -5.14 0.68
C VAL A 91 -8.30 -4.93 -0.01
N THR A 92 -9.13 -4.07 0.59
CA THR A 92 -10.44 -3.72 0.05
C THR A 92 -10.64 -2.21 0.17
N ASP A 93 -11.67 -1.69 -0.50
CA ASP A 93 -12.03 -0.27 -0.44
C ASP A 93 -10.85 0.65 -0.71
N LEU A 94 -10.10 0.31 -1.74
CA LEU A 94 -8.93 1.09 -2.13
C LEU A 94 -9.38 2.34 -2.89
N HIS A 95 -8.95 3.51 -2.38
CA HIS A 95 -9.22 4.80 -3.00
C HIS A 95 -7.90 5.51 -3.27
N ALA A 96 -7.61 5.72 -4.54
CA ALA A 96 -6.35 6.33 -4.98
C ALA A 96 -6.66 7.35 -6.06
N HIS A 97 -6.91 8.59 -5.65
CA HIS A 97 -7.18 9.70 -6.56
C HIS A 97 -6.05 10.71 -6.50
N THR A 98 -5.73 11.31 -7.64
CA THR A 98 -4.67 12.31 -7.75
C THR A 98 -4.91 13.46 -6.76
N GLY A 99 -3.89 13.78 -5.98
CA GLY A 99 -3.96 14.89 -5.02
C GLY A 99 -4.66 14.55 -3.72
N GLU A 100 -5.17 13.33 -3.58
CA GLU A 100 -5.85 12.90 -2.37
C GLU A 100 -5.04 11.83 -1.63
N PRO A 101 -5.31 11.62 -0.34
CA PRO A 101 -4.67 10.53 0.37
C PRO A 101 -5.04 9.18 -0.25
N LEU A 102 -4.11 8.26 -0.22
CA LEU A 102 -4.40 6.87 -0.55
C LEU A 102 -5.05 6.23 0.68
N ARG A 103 -6.21 5.61 0.50
CA ARG A 103 -6.92 4.95 1.59
C ARG A 103 -7.26 3.53 1.20
N PHE A 104 -7.16 2.64 2.16
CA PHE A 104 -7.57 1.26 1.95
C PHE A 104 -7.90 0.60 3.28
N LYS A 105 -8.66 -0.49 3.18
CA LYS A 105 -8.94 -1.36 4.31
C LYS A 105 -8.16 -2.64 4.14
N ALA A 106 -7.63 -3.15 5.23
CA ALA A 106 -6.88 -4.40 5.22
C ALA A 106 -7.49 -5.35 6.25
N SER A 107 -7.84 -6.54 5.79
CA SER A 107 -8.33 -7.61 6.64
C SER A 107 -7.27 -8.68 6.74
N PHE A 108 -6.98 -9.13 7.94
CA PHE A 108 -5.92 -10.11 8.17
C PHE A 108 -6.18 -10.86 9.45
N GLU A 109 -5.40 -11.90 9.69
CA GLU A 109 -5.48 -12.67 10.93
C GLU A 109 -4.25 -12.43 11.76
N ILE A 110 -4.44 -12.47 13.07
CA ILE A 110 -3.36 -12.38 14.05
C ILE A 110 -3.35 -13.65 14.88
N MET A 111 -2.23 -13.87 15.56
CA MET A 111 -2.12 -15.00 16.47
C MET A 111 -3.07 -14.79 17.65
N PRO A 112 -3.82 -15.82 18.06
CA PRO A 112 -4.67 -15.70 19.25
C PRO A 112 -3.84 -15.31 20.46
N GLU A 113 -4.43 -14.51 21.34
CA GLU A 113 -3.74 -14.02 22.53
C GLU A 113 -3.18 -15.14 23.39
N ILE A 114 -3.92 -16.23 23.53
CA ILE A 114 -3.47 -17.38 24.30
C ILE A 114 -2.16 -17.95 23.75
N LEU A 115 -2.06 -18.04 22.42
CA LEU A 115 -0.85 -18.58 21.79
C LEU A 115 0.31 -17.60 21.88
N SER A 116 0.03 -16.31 21.85
CA SER A 116 1.10 -15.31 21.97
C SER A 116 1.71 -15.31 23.37
N LEU A 117 0.94 -15.62 24.39
CA LEU A 117 1.44 -15.75 25.76
C LEU A 117 2.36 -16.95 25.91
N ILE A 118 2.13 -17.99 25.15
CA ILE A 118 2.96 -19.20 25.19
C ILE A 118 4.35 -18.94 24.63
N HIS A 119 4.45 -18.00 23.71
CA HIS A 119 5.72 -17.68 23.06
C HIS A 119 6.66 -16.80 23.89
N ILE A 120 6.23 -16.36 25.02
CA ILE A 120 7.08 -15.59 25.92
C ILE A 120 8.03 -16.51 26.75
#